data_a87103b491af2e9b193e721c77232cb8
#
_entry.id   a87103b491af2e9b193e721c77232cb8
#
_cell.length_a   1.000
_cell.length_b   1.000
_cell.length_c   1.000
_cell.angle_alpha   90.00
_cell.angle_beta   90.00
_cell.angle_gamma   90.00
#
_symmetry.space_group_name_H-M   'P 1'
#
loop_
_entity.id
_entity.type
_entity.pdbx_description
1 polymer ?
#
loop_
_entity_poly.entity_id
_entity_poly.type
_entity_poly.pdbx_seq_one_letter_code
_entity_poly.pdbx_strand_id
1 'polypeptide(L)'
;MFTNKDIEYRSIFVINCIDDKTLRVSNGELLLENSKNNKTLTKLPFQKILALFIIGHISITTPLIEKCKKFNVALVVMKPSLRPVFFWHNSAEANFLLRQRQYQYDIDDISIAKIIVENKIKNQLKLLDNTRSKTELIISAKSACDMAFSSIKEIESYNDLMGIEGYVAKNFFIAYFEKQSWKGRKPRIKCDPLNATLDIGYTILFNFIEVFARMFGFDIYIGIYHRLWFKRKSLICDLMEPFRCIIDSQVRKAFNTSQCKDSDFNIVKNEYILKIEKNKDYCKMFYDVLVLRKSDIF
;
A
#
# COMPACT_ATOMS: atom_id res chain seq x y z
N MET A 1 -22.15 -1.09 -9.83
CA MET A 1 -20.81 -1.68 -10.03
C MET A 1 -19.79 -0.54 -10.02
N PHE A 2 -18.64 -0.76 -9.46
CA PHE A 2 -17.52 0.19 -9.44
C PHE A 2 -16.92 0.31 -10.86
N THR A 3 -16.62 1.51 -11.32
CA THR A 3 -16.20 1.77 -12.71
C THR A 3 -14.91 2.60 -12.78
N ASN A 4 -14.23 2.60 -13.94
CA ASN A 4 -13.05 3.45 -14.16
C ASN A 4 -13.35 4.95 -13.95
N LYS A 5 -14.57 5.39 -14.26
CA LYS A 5 -15.01 6.78 -13.99
C LYS A 5 -15.01 7.10 -12.49
N ASP A 6 -15.36 6.13 -11.64
CA ASP A 6 -15.29 6.33 -10.19
C ASP A 6 -13.84 6.59 -9.73
N ILE A 7 -12.87 5.85 -10.30
CA ILE A 7 -11.44 6.05 -9.99
C ILE A 7 -10.99 7.44 -10.44
N GLU A 8 -11.41 7.89 -11.61
CA GLU A 8 -10.98 9.15 -12.20
C GLU A 8 -11.56 10.36 -11.44
N TYR A 9 -12.88 10.38 -11.21
CA TYR A 9 -13.60 11.57 -10.74
C TYR A 9 -13.82 11.63 -9.23
N ARG A 10 -13.65 10.53 -8.50
CA ARG A 10 -13.85 10.49 -7.06
C ARG A 10 -12.53 10.39 -6.32
N SER A 11 -12.49 10.94 -5.11
CA SER A 11 -11.28 11.03 -4.31
C SER A 11 -11.28 10.06 -3.13
N ILE A 12 -10.09 9.66 -2.71
CA ILE A 12 -9.86 8.90 -1.50
C ILE A 12 -9.53 9.89 -0.39
N PHE A 13 -10.23 9.80 0.73
CA PHE A 13 -10.00 10.65 1.88
C PHE A 13 -9.44 9.83 3.04
N VAL A 14 -8.36 10.34 3.62
CA VAL A 14 -7.74 9.76 4.81
C VAL A 14 -7.96 10.71 5.97
N ILE A 15 -8.74 10.27 6.94
CA ILE A 15 -9.16 11.08 8.08
C ILE A 15 -8.49 10.53 9.34
N ASN A 16 -7.62 11.34 9.93
CA ASN A 16 -7.01 11.02 11.22
C ASN A 16 -7.90 11.55 12.36
N CYS A 17 -8.48 10.63 13.10
CA CYS A 17 -9.36 10.89 14.26
C CYS A 17 -8.69 10.51 15.60
N ILE A 18 -7.36 10.52 15.67
CA ILE A 18 -6.63 10.25 16.92
C ILE A 18 -6.87 11.40 17.91
N ASP A 19 -6.99 12.66 17.41
CA ASP A 19 -7.11 13.85 18.22
C ASP A 19 -8.53 14.42 18.11
N ASP A 20 -9.34 14.29 19.16
CA ASP A 20 -10.61 15.03 19.39
C ASP A 20 -11.42 15.36 18.11
N LYS A 21 -11.62 14.39 17.23
CA LYS A 21 -12.38 14.56 15.99
C LYS A 21 -13.52 13.58 15.92
N THR A 22 -14.65 14.03 15.39
CA THR A 22 -15.84 13.24 15.14
C THR A 22 -16.29 13.39 13.70
N LEU A 23 -16.99 12.37 13.21
CA LEU A 23 -17.64 12.38 11.90
C LEU A 23 -19.15 12.47 12.10
N ARG A 24 -19.77 13.40 11.41
CA ARG A 24 -21.23 13.57 11.40
C ARG A 24 -21.73 13.69 9.97
N VAL A 25 -22.91 13.16 9.71
CA VAL A 25 -23.63 13.36 8.46
C VAL A 25 -24.65 14.47 8.65
N SER A 26 -24.59 15.50 7.82
CA SER A 26 -25.56 16.62 7.83
C SER A 26 -25.75 17.14 6.42
N ASN A 27 -27.00 17.46 6.04
CA ASN A 27 -27.38 18.00 4.73
C ASN A 27 -26.81 17.24 3.53
N GLY A 28 -26.66 15.91 3.66
CA GLY A 28 -26.12 15.06 2.59
C GLY A 28 -24.60 15.08 2.44
N GLU A 29 -23.89 15.73 3.33
CA GLU A 29 -22.42 15.79 3.38
C GLU A 29 -21.87 15.09 4.61
N LEU A 30 -20.62 14.64 4.51
CA LEU A 30 -19.80 14.18 5.62
C LEU A 30 -19.09 15.39 6.24
N LEU A 31 -19.33 15.64 7.51
CA LEU A 31 -18.67 16.68 8.29
C LEU A 31 -17.60 16.06 9.18
N LEU A 32 -16.38 16.59 9.10
CA LEU A 32 -15.35 16.37 10.10
C LEU A 32 -15.40 17.53 11.09
N GLU A 33 -15.65 17.23 12.35
CA GLU A 33 -15.82 18.23 13.40
C GLU A 33 -14.80 18.02 14.54
N ASN A 34 -14.42 19.10 15.19
CA ASN A 34 -13.68 19.01 16.46
C ASN A 34 -14.68 18.68 17.57
N SER A 35 -14.45 17.58 18.32
CA SER A 35 -15.38 17.10 19.35
C SER A 35 -15.48 18.01 20.57
N LYS A 36 -14.47 18.88 20.84
CA LYS A 36 -14.48 19.78 22.00
C LYS A 36 -15.33 21.01 21.78
N ASN A 37 -15.37 21.56 20.59
CA ASN A 37 -16.04 22.84 20.31
C ASN A 37 -17.07 22.75 19.19
N ASN A 38 -17.34 21.56 18.66
CA ASN A 38 -18.26 21.27 17.55
C ASN A 38 -17.97 22.11 16.28
N LYS A 39 -16.76 22.64 16.14
CA LYS A 39 -16.36 23.40 14.95
C LYS A 39 -16.16 22.47 13.77
N THR A 40 -16.85 22.72 12.67
CA THR A 40 -16.64 22.01 11.42
C THR A 40 -15.27 22.34 10.85
N LEU A 41 -14.42 21.31 10.66
CA LEU A 41 -13.08 21.41 10.10
C LEU A 41 -13.11 21.23 8.59
N THR A 42 -13.94 20.30 8.10
CA THR A 42 -14.03 19.95 6.66
C THR A 42 -15.42 19.44 6.36
N LYS A 43 -15.90 19.75 5.15
CA LYS A 43 -17.14 19.22 4.57
C LYS A 43 -16.81 18.45 3.31
N LEU A 44 -17.33 17.24 3.18
CA LEU A 44 -17.07 16.35 2.04
C LEU A 44 -18.39 15.86 1.45
N PRO A 45 -18.73 16.26 0.22
CA PRO A 45 -19.91 15.70 -0.45
C PRO A 45 -19.67 14.25 -0.83
N PHE A 46 -20.60 13.35 -0.46
CA PHE A 46 -20.45 11.91 -0.67
C PHE A 46 -20.23 11.51 -2.13
N GLN A 47 -20.75 12.28 -3.09
CA GLN A 47 -20.56 12.06 -4.52
C GLN A 47 -19.10 12.11 -4.95
N LYS A 48 -18.26 12.87 -4.23
CA LYS A 48 -16.83 13.01 -4.51
C LYS A 48 -15.96 11.99 -3.76
N ILE A 49 -16.56 11.16 -2.92
CA ILE A 49 -15.81 10.20 -2.09
C ILE A 49 -15.81 8.84 -2.75
N LEU A 50 -14.65 8.29 -3.03
CA LEU A 50 -14.43 6.92 -3.50
C LEU A 50 -14.27 5.97 -2.31
N ALA A 51 -13.38 6.33 -1.39
CA ALA A 51 -13.11 5.58 -0.17
C ALA A 51 -12.77 6.54 0.99
N LEU A 52 -13.18 6.13 2.20
CA LEU A 52 -12.85 6.77 3.46
C LEU A 52 -11.95 5.86 4.28
N PHE A 53 -10.72 6.29 4.50
CA PHE A 53 -9.80 5.67 5.45
C PHE A 53 -9.82 6.46 6.75
N ILE A 54 -10.30 5.87 7.81
CA ILE A 54 -10.42 6.51 9.12
C ILE A 54 -9.41 5.87 10.07
N ILE A 55 -8.51 6.66 10.61
CA ILE A 55 -7.47 6.22 11.53
C ILE A 55 -7.77 6.77 12.92
N GLY A 56 -7.91 5.89 13.90
CA GLY A 56 -8.15 6.29 15.30
C GLY A 56 -9.40 5.70 15.88
N HIS A 57 -9.85 6.30 16.99
CA HIS A 57 -11.06 5.89 17.72
C HIS A 57 -12.26 6.71 17.25
N ILE A 58 -13.27 6.05 16.71
CA ILE A 58 -14.45 6.70 16.16
C ILE A 58 -15.72 5.89 16.41
N SER A 59 -16.83 6.58 16.59
CA SER A 59 -18.16 5.99 16.52
C SER A 59 -18.71 6.09 15.09
N ILE A 60 -19.17 4.97 14.55
CA ILE A 60 -19.79 4.90 13.24
C ILE A 60 -21.30 4.88 13.46
N THR A 61 -22.02 5.79 12.79
CA THR A 61 -23.46 5.91 12.90
C THR A 61 -24.17 5.28 11.70
N THR A 62 -25.40 4.80 11.90
CA THR A 62 -26.26 4.27 10.82
C THR A 62 -26.39 5.24 9.64
N PRO A 63 -26.67 6.56 9.84
CA PRO A 63 -26.71 7.50 8.72
C PRO A 63 -25.45 7.57 7.89
N LEU A 64 -24.25 7.39 8.49
CA LEU A 64 -23.00 7.34 7.75
C LEU A 64 -22.93 6.09 6.84
N ILE A 65 -23.31 4.92 7.37
CA ILE A 65 -23.33 3.67 6.60
C ILE A 65 -24.35 3.76 5.44
N GLU A 66 -25.55 4.29 5.70
CA GLU A 66 -26.58 4.49 4.68
C GLU A 66 -26.12 5.43 3.54
N LYS A 67 -25.41 6.50 3.86
CA LYS A 67 -24.83 7.38 2.85
C LYS A 67 -23.70 6.70 2.09
N CYS A 68 -22.83 5.97 2.76
CA CYS A 68 -21.81 5.17 2.10
C CYS A 68 -22.44 4.14 1.13
N LYS A 69 -23.54 3.49 1.54
CA LYS A 69 -24.31 2.57 0.69
C LYS A 69 -24.89 3.29 -0.54
N LYS A 70 -25.59 4.40 -0.32
CA LYS A 70 -26.24 5.18 -1.39
C LYS A 70 -25.25 5.66 -2.45
N PHE A 71 -24.06 6.10 -2.03
CA PHE A 71 -23.03 6.67 -2.91
C PHE A 71 -21.90 5.69 -3.26
N ASN A 72 -22.05 4.41 -2.89
CA ASN A 72 -21.06 3.36 -3.17
C ASN A 72 -19.65 3.76 -2.71
N VAL A 73 -19.53 4.19 -1.45
CA VAL A 73 -18.28 4.61 -0.79
C VAL A 73 -17.72 3.46 0.02
N ALA A 74 -16.46 3.11 -0.15
CA ALA A 74 -15.78 2.16 0.73
C ALA A 74 -15.41 2.82 2.07
N LEU A 75 -15.68 2.12 3.17
CA LEU A 75 -15.38 2.58 4.52
C LEU A 75 -14.38 1.65 5.19
N VAL A 76 -13.26 2.21 5.60
CA VAL A 76 -12.17 1.48 6.27
C VAL A 76 -11.84 2.16 7.58
N VAL A 77 -11.91 1.42 8.69
CA VAL A 77 -11.52 1.92 10.00
C VAL A 77 -10.28 1.19 10.48
N MET A 78 -9.29 1.94 10.89
CA MET A 78 -7.99 1.43 11.32
C MET A 78 -7.62 1.95 12.71
N LYS A 79 -6.91 1.12 13.46
CA LYS A 79 -6.24 1.55 14.70
C LYS A 79 -5.15 2.58 14.37
N PRO A 80 -4.67 3.37 15.37
CA PRO A 80 -3.49 4.22 15.18
C PRO A 80 -2.24 3.47 14.68
N SER A 81 -2.15 2.16 14.92
CA SER A 81 -1.11 1.27 14.40
C SER A 81 -1.30 0.88 12.92
N LEU A 82 -2.26 1.50 12.21
CA LEU A 82 -2.64 1.22 10.82
C LEU A 82 -3.21 -0.18 10.57
N ARG A 83 -3.52 -0.92 11.64
CA ARG A 83 -4.19 -2.21 11.53
C ARG A 83 -5.67 -2.00 11.24
N PRO A 84 -6.21 -2.47 10.09
CA PRO A 84 -7.63 -2.42 9.81
C PRO A 84 -8.42 -3.24 10.83
N VAL A 85 -9.51 -2.67 11.34
CA VAL A 85 -10.45 -3.33 12.26
C VAL A 85 -11.82 -3.50 11.64
N PHE A 86 -12.14 -2.69 10.64
CA PHE A 86 -13.41 -2.73 9.95
C PHE A 86 -13.24 -2.35 8.49
N PHE A 87 -13.88 -3.09 7.61
CA PHE A 87 -14.04 -2.78 6.20
C PHE A 87 -15.49 -2.97 5.82
N TRP A 88 -16.04 -2.02 5.08
CA TRP A 88 -17.36 -2.12 4.53
C TRP A 88 -17.42 -1.50 3.13
N HIS A 89 -18.08 -2.19 2.22
CA HIS A 89 -18.45 -1.70 0.90
C HIS A 89 -19.73 -2.38 0.44
N ASN A 90 -20.61 -1.62 -0.22
CA ASN A 90 -21.84 -2.18 -0.75
C ASN A 90 -21.51 -3.13 -1.91
N SER A 91 -22.01 -4.34 -1.88
CA SER A 91 -21.86 -5.33 -2.95
C SER A 91 -20.44 -5.87 -3.20
N ALA A 92 -19.48 -5.66 -2.29
CA ALA A 92 -18.12 -6.21 -2.43
C ALA A 92 -18.12 -7.74 -2.64
N GLU A 93 -19.12 -8.44 -2.12
CA GLU A 93 -19.23 -9.91 -2.18
C GLU A 93 -20.09 -10.42 -3.36
N ALA A 94 -20.74 -9.53 -4.10
CA ALA A 94 -21.71 -9.91 -5.14
C ALA A 94 -21.06 -10.36 -6.47
N ASN A 95 -19.75 -10.18 -6.65
CA ASN A 95 -19.07 -10.53 -7.90
C ASN A 95 -18.64 -12.00 -7.92
N PHE A 96 -19.62 -12.92 -7.86
CA PHE A 96 -19.35 -14.35 -7.79
C PHE A 96 -18.66 -14.92 -9.03
N LEU A 97 -18.94 -14.38 -10.22
CA LEU A 97 -18.31 -14.84 -11.47
C LEU A 97 -16.78 -14.55 -11.46
N LEU A 98 -16.37 -13.40 -10.91
CA LEU A 98 -14.97 -13.09 -10.74
C LEU A 98 -14.29 -14.08 -9.79
N ARG A 99 -14.93 -14.37 -8.65
CA ARG A 99 -14.41 -15.34 -7.66
C ARG A 99 -14.38 -16.76 -8.23
N GLN A 100 -15.41 -17.15 -8.97
CA GLN A 100 -15.42 -18.45 -9.64
C GLN A 100 -14.21 -18.60 -10.56
N ARG A 101 -13.92 -17.61 -11.41
CA ARG A 101 -12.72 -17.60 -12.25
C ARG A 101 -11.43 -17.62 -11.44
N GLN A 102 -11.39 -16.88 -10.34
CA GLN A 102 -10.23 -16.86 -9.45
C GLN A 102 -9.97 -18.23 -8.79
N TYR A 103 -11.03 -18.96 -8.41
CA TYR A 103 -10.90 -20.30 -7.81
C TYR A 103 -10.58 -21.39 -8.84
N GLN A 104 -10.95 -21.17 -10.10
CA GLN A 104 -10.66 -22.09 -11.22
C GLN A 104 -9.27 -21.85 -11.84
N TYR A 105 -8.56 -20.81 -11.40
CA TYR A 105 -7.21 -20.56 -11.89
C TYR A 105 -6.28 -21.70 -11.48
N ASP A 106 -5.53 -22.22 -12.47
CA ASP A 106 -4.55 -23.27 -12.23
C ASP A 106 -3.38 -22.69 -11.41
N ILE A 107 -3.25 -23.13 -10.16
CA ILE A 107 -2.22 -22.65 -9.24
C ILE A 107 -0.81 -23.05 -9.69
N ASP A 108 -0.66 -24.03 -10.58
CA ASP A 108 0.63 -24.46 -11.12
C ASP A 108 1.01 -23.71 -12.41
N ASP A 109 0.09 -22.91 -12.98
CA ASP A 109 0.41 -21.98 -14.08
C ASP A 109 1.22 -20.80 -13.55
N ILE A 110 2.51 -20.76 -13.89
CA ILE A 110 3.43 -19.71 -13.47
C ILE A 110 3.33 -18.42 -14.29
N SER A 111 2.53 -18.39 -15.35
CA SER A 111 2.51 -17.29 -16.35
C SER A 111 2.18 -15.93 -15.70
N ILE A 112 1.15 -15.85 -14.88
CA ILE A 112 0.77 -14.61 -14.20
C ILE A 112 1.79 -14.24 -13.12
N ALA A 113 2.37 -15.22 -12.42
CA ALA A 113 3.44 -14.97 -11.45
C ALA A 113 4.67 -14.33 -12.11
N LYS A 114 5.06 -14.80 -13.30
CA LYS A 114 6.12 -14.18 -14.12
C LYS A 114 5.81 -12.72 -14.43
N ILE A 115 4.57 -12.41 -14.86
CA ILE A 115 4.14 -11.03 -15.14
C ILE A 115 4.24 -10.13 -13.92
N ILE A 116 3.84 -10.63 -12.75
CA ILE A 116 3.93 -9.87 -11.47
C ILE A 116 5.38 -9.52 -11.16
N VAL A 117 6.27 -10.51 -11.24
CA VAL A 117 7.71 -10.33 -10.95
C VAL A 117 8.37 -9.44 -11.98
N GLU A 118 8.10 -9.63 -13.29
CA GLU A 118 8.60 -8.76 -14.33
C GLU A 118 8.20 -7.30 -14.14
N ASN A 119 6.93 -7.03 -13.81
CA ASN A 119 6.47 -5.67 -13.56
C ASN A 119 7.15 -5.04 -12.34
N LYS A 120 7.38 -5.83 -11.27
CA LYS A 120 8.17 -5.38 -10.13
C LYS A 120 9.57 -4.96 -10.56
N ILE A 121 10.28 -5.83 -11.29
CA ILE A 121 11.66 -5.60 -11.75
C ILE A 121 11.72 -4.40 -12.72
N LYS A 122 10.76 -4.25 -13.63
CA LYS A 122 10.65 -3.08 -14.52
C LYS A 122 10.54 -1.78 -13.74
N ASN A 123 9.72 -1.77 -12.69
CA ASN A 123 9.57 -0.58 -11.86
C ASN A 123 10.81 -0.30 -11.01
N GLN A 124 11.52 -1.33 -10.52
CA GLN A 124 12.82 -1.17 -9.86
C GLN A 124 13.87 -0.60 -10.82
N LEU A 125 13.98 -1.15 -12.02
CA LEU A 125 14.89 -0.64 -13.07
C LEU A 125 14.61 0.82 -13.39
N LYS A 126 13.33 1.20 -13.57
CA LYS A 126 12.92 2.60 -13.78
C LYS A 126 13.36 3.53 -12.65
N LEU A 127 13.32 3.10 -11.39
CA LEU A 127 13.83 3.88 -10.28
C LEU A 127 15.35 4.03 -10.33
N LEU A 128 16.10 2.97 -10.70
CA LEU A 128 17.55 3.04 -10.88
C LEU A 128 17.93 3.97 -12.04
N ASP A 129 17.18 3.93 -13.15
CA ASP A 129 17.39 4.82 -14.31
C ASP A 129 17.22 6.29 -13.95
N ASN A 130 16.25 6.61 -13.11
CA ASN A 130 15.97 7.97 -12.65
C ASN A 130 16.94 8.46 -11.57
N THR A 131 17.90 7.64 -11.12
CA THR A 131 18.93 8.11 -10.18
C THR A 131 19.98 8.96 -10.91
N ARG A 132 20.38 10.09 -10.31
CA ARG A 132 21.45 10.92 -10.85
C ARG A 132 22.83 10.27 -10.70
N SER A 133 23.02 9.46 -9.68
CA SER A 133 24.25 8.72 -9.40
C SER A 133 24.40 7.59 -10.41
N LYS A 134 25.63 7.41 -10.91
CA LYS A 134 26.01 6.32 -11.83
C LYS A 134 27.11 5.47 -11.21
N THR A 135 26.94 5.11 -9.94
CA THR A 135 27.91 4.28 -9.21
C THR A 135 27.95 2.85 -9.75
N GLU A 136 29.03 2.13 -9.44
CA GLU A 136 29.16 0.70 -9.80
C GLU A 136 28.00 -0.13 -9.25
N LEU A 137 27.51 0.19 -8.04
CA LEU A 137 26.34 -0.47 -7.46
C LEU A 137 25.08 -0.27 -8.30
N ILE A 138 24.84 0.94 -8.81
CA ILE A 138 23.69 1.22 -9.69
C ILE A 138 23.83 0.46 -11.02
N ILE A 139 25.03 0.43 -11.60
CA ILE A 139 25.30 -0.30 -12.84
C ILE A 139 25.07 -1.81 -12.64
N SER A 140 25.63 -2.37 -11.57
CA SER A 140 25.46 -3.79 -11.22
C SER A 140 23.99 -4.15 -10.97
N ALA A 141 23.24 -3.30 -10.26
CA ALA A 141 21.81 -3.53 -10.00
C ALA A 141 20.97 -3.50 -11.29
N LYS A 142 21.30 -2.62 -12.27
CA LYS A 142 20.67 -2.61 -13.58
C LYS A 142 20.98 -3.88 -14.38
N SER A 143 22.24 -4.30 -14.40
CA SER A 143 22.65 -5.55 -15.04
C SER A 143 21.92 -6.76 -14.45
N ALA A 144 21.70 -6.78 -13.11
CA ALA A 144 20.90 -7.81 -12.47
C ALA A 144 19.43 -7.82 -12.93
N CYS A 145 18.84 -6.64 -13.18
CA CYS A 145 17.50 -6.55 -13.78
C CYS A 145 17.46 -7.09 -15.21
N ASP A 146 18.42 -6.73 -16.05
CA ASP A 146 18.48 -7.15 -17.45
C ASP A 146 18.68 -8.68 -17.57
N MET A 147 19.56 -9.25 -16.73
CA MET A 147 19.73 -10.70 -16.63
C MET A 147 18.42 -11.40 -16.21
N ALA A 148 17.70 -10.81 -15.23
CA ALA A 148 16.44 -11.37 -14.76
C ALA A 148 15.38 -11.43 -15.86
N PHE A 149 15.25 -10.41 -16.72
CA PHE A 149 14.30 -10.43 -17.84
C PHE A 149 14.56 -11.55 -18.85
N SER A 150 15.82 -11.89 -19.10
CA SER A 150 16.19 -13.00 -19.95
C SER A 150 15.87 -14.34 -19.29
N SER A 151 16.21 -14.49 -18.00
CA SER A 151 16.03 -15.74 -17.26
C SER A 151 14.57 -16.07 -16.98
N ILE A 152 13.72 -15.08 -16.65
CA ILE A 152 12.29 -15.30 -16.31
C ILE A 152 11.53 -16.02 -17.43
N LYS A 153 11.90 -15.81 -18.69
CA LYS A 153 11.24 -16.46 -19.83
C LYS A 153 11.35 -17.98 -19.77
N GLU A 154 12.52 -18.48 -19.37
CA GLU A 154 12.87 -19.89 -19.37
C GLU A 154 12.50 -20.62 -18.05
N ILE A 155 12.05 -19.87 -17.03
CA ILE A 155 11.72 -20.44 -15.72
C ILE A 155 10.40 -21.21 -15.79
N GLU A 156 10.39 -22.40 -15.19
CA GLU A 156 9.21 -23.25 -15.04
C GLU A 156 8.82 -23.50 -13.57
N SER A 157 9.64 -23.07 -12.61
CA SER A 157 9.35 -23.28 -11.19
C SER A 157 9.17 -21.98 -10.41
N TYR A 158 8.27 -22.00 -9.43
CA TYR A 158 8.07 -20.87 -8.49
C TYR A 158 9.32 -20.58 -7.64
N ASN A 159 10.08 -21.62 -7.27
CA ASN A 159 11.27 -21.43 -6.46
C ASN A 159 12.36 -20.67 -7.20
N ASP A 160 12.56 -20.98 -8.49
CA ASP A 160 13.52 -20.27 -9.33
C ASP A 160 13.09 -18.83 -9.55
N LEU A 161 11.80 -18.60 -9.79
CA LEU A 161 11.23 -17.24 -9.91
C LEU A 161 11.46 -16.42 -8.64
N MET A 162 11.24 -17.02 -7.46
CA MET A 162 11.52 -16.38 -6.15
C MET A 162 13.01 -16.12 -5.96
N GLY A 163 13.89 -17.02 -6.43
CA GLY A 163 15.34 -16.84 -6.40
C GLY A 163 15.79 -15.62 -7.20
N ILE A 164 15.30 -15.48 -8.43
CA ILE A 164 15.58 -14.31 -9.29
C ILE A 164 15.04 -13.03 -8.66
N GLU A 165 13.79 -13.04 -8.22
CA GLU A 165 13.17 -11.88 -7.57
C GLU A 165 13.99 -11.42 -6.36
N GLY A 166 14.40 -12.36 -5.50
CA GLY A 166 15.21 -12.09 -4.33
C GLY A 166 16.61 -11.55 -4.68
N TYR A 167 17.24 -12.10 -5.71
CA TYR A 167 18.54 -11.62 -6.19
C TYR A 167 18.47 -10.17 -6.69
N VAL A 168 17.48 -9.87 -7.56
CA VAL A 168 17.27 -8.50 -8.05
C VAL A 168 16.94 -7.55 -6.91
N ALA A 169 16.03 -7.93 -6.00
CA ALA A 169 15.64 -7.09 -4.88
C ALA A 169 16.83 -6.75 -3.98
N LYS A 170 17.72 -7.72 -3.69
CA LYS A 170 18.94 -7.49 -2.91
C LYS A 170 19.83 -6.43 -3.56
N ASN A 171 20.14 -6.58 -4.86
CA ASN A 171 20.97 -5.64 -5.59
C ASN A 171 20.32 -4.27 -5.69
N PHE A 172 19.01 -4.21 -5.99
CA PHE A 172 18.23 -2.99 -6.04
C PHE A 172 18.30 -2.21 -4.72
N PHE A 173 18.00 -2.83 -3.60
CA PHE A 173 17.96 -2.14 -2.32
C PHE A 173 19.32 -1.57 -1.92
N ILE A 174 20.40 -2.33 -2.09
CA ILE A 174 21.77 -1.86 -1.78
C ILE A 174 22.13 -0.65 -2.63
N ALA A 175 21.88 -0.70 -3.93
CA ALA A 175 22.20 0.37 -4.88
C ALA A 175 21.29 1.58 -4.68
N TYR A 176 19.98 1.37 -4.54
CA TYR A 176 19.01 2.45 -4.49
C TYR A 176 19.12 3.29 -3.21
N PHE A 177 19.53 2.69 -2.09
CA PHE A 177 19.71 3.34 -0.79
C PHE A 177 21.19 3.51 -0.40
N GLU A 178 22.11 3.47 -1.35
CA GLU A 178 23.56 3.58 -1.13
C GLU A 178 23.95 4.80 -0.26
N LYS A 179 23.33 5.97 -0.51
CA LYS A 179 23.62 7.22 0.21
C LYS A 179 23.30 7.19 1.71
N GLN A 180 22.45 6.27 2.12
CA GLN A 180 22.05 6.09 3.51
C GLN A 180 23.00 5.14 4.27
N SER A 181 24.08 4.68 3.65
CA SER A 181 25.02 3.69 4.22
C SER A 181 24.30 2.45 4.79
N TRP A 182 23.24 2.03 4.10
CA TRP A 182 22.31 1.03 4.57
C TRP A 182 22.81 -0.41 4.32
N LYS A 183 22.59 -1.27 5.33
CA LYS A 183 23.03 -2.68 5.29
C LYS A 183 22.07 -3.63 4.56
N GLY A 184 21.01 -3.08 3.94
CA GLY A 184 20.05 -3.84 3.15
C GLY A 184 18.69 -4.05 3.80
N ARG A 185 17.74 -4.55 3.01
CA ARG A 185 16.37 -4.77 3.42
C ARG A 185 16.24 -5.98 4.36
N LYS A 186 15.68 -5.74 5.55
CA LYS A 186 15.34 -6.76 6.56
C LYS A 186 13.86 -6.64 6.92
N PRO A 187 12.96 -7.31 6.18
CA PRO A 187 11.53 -7.17 6.36
C PRO A 187 11.09 -7.52 7.79
N ARG A 188 10.25 -6.69 8.39
CA ARG A 188 9.62 -6.87 9.71
C ARG A 188 10.56 -6.83 10.92
N ILE A 189 11.87 -6.68 10.73
CA ILE A 189 12.84 -6.69 11.84
C ILE A 189 13.04 -5.30 12.45
N LYS A 190 12.74 -4.23 11.70
CA LYS A 190 12.88 -2.81 12.14
C LYS A 190 14.24 -2.50 12.79
N CYS A 191 15.31 -3.10 12.26
CA CYS A 191 16.65 -2.98 12.82
C CYS A 191 17.30 -1.59 12.63
N ASP A 192 16.68 -0.74 11.85
CA ASP A 192 17.09 0.64 11.57
C ASP A 192 15.87 1.49 11.15
N PRO A 193 15.98 2.83 11.16
CA PRO A 193 14.91 3.75 10.77
C PRO A 193 14.39 3.54 9.35
N LEU A 194 15.29 3.19 8.42
CA LEU A 194 14.94 3.00 7.01
C LEU A 194 14.07 1.75 6.84
N ASN A 195 14.48 0.61 7.44
CA ASN A 195 13.68 -0.61 7.45
C ASN A 195 12.32 -0.39 8.13
N ALA A 196 12.28 0.32 9.26
CA ALA A 196 11.05 0.65 9.96
C ALA A 196 10.12 1.53 9.09
N THR A 197 10.66 2.52 8.39
CA THR A 197 9.90 3.40 7.48
C THR A 197 9.36 2.64 6.29
N LEU A 198 10.15 1.77 5.66
CA LEU A 198 9.70 0.89 4.58
C LEU A 198 8.57 -0.04 5.03
N ASP A 199 8.66 -0.62 6.24
CA ASP A 199 7.59 -1.47 6.79
C ASP A 199 6.29 -0.71 6.99
N ILE A 200 6.34 0.55 7.46
CA ILE A 200 5.16 1.44 7.58
C ILE A 200 4.56 1.70 6.19
N GLY A 201 5.39 2.12 5.24
CA GLY A 201 4.94 2.41 3.88
C GLY A 201 4.31 1.21 3.18
N TYR A 202 4.92 0.03 3.29
CA TYR A 202 4.36 -1.20 2.72
C TYR A 202 3.08 -1.66 3.44
N THR A 203 2.94 -1.40 4.74
CA THR A 203 1.69 -1.66 5.46
C THR A 203 0.57 -0.77 4.93
N ILE A 204 0.85 0.50 4.68
CA ILE A 204 -0.13 1.43 4.11
C ILE A 204 -0.50 1.03 2.67
N LEU A 205 0.49 0.71 1.83
CA LEU A 205 0.25 0.21 0.47
C LEU A 205 -0.60 -1.06 0.47
N PHE A 206 -0.28 -2.02 1.34
CA PHE A 206 -1.03 -3.25 1.51
C PHE A 206 -2.50 -2.98 1.84
N ASN A 207 -2.76 -2.12 2.85
CA ASN A 207 -4.12 -1.76 3.24
C ASN A 207 -4.86 -1.02 2.11
N PHE A 208 -4.15 -0.18 1.39
CA PHE A 208 -4.69 0.58 0.26
C PHE A 208 -5.16 -0.36 -0.86
N ILE A 209 -4.32 -1.30 -1.27
CA ILE A 209 -4.65 -2.30 -2.31
C ILE A 209 -5.76 -3.25 -1.83
N GLU A 210 -5.74 -3.66 -0.56
CA GLU A 210 -6.79 -4.54 0.00
C GLU A 210 -8.18 -3.95 -0.18
N VAL A 211 -8.34 -2.65 0.08
CA VAL A 211 -9.64 -1.98 -0.05
C VAL A 211 -10.19 -2.13 -1.46
N PHE A 212 -9.36 -1.89 -2.46
CA PHE A 212 -9.81 -1.95 -3.85
C PHE A 212 -10.01 -3.39 -4.34
N ALA A 213 -9.13 -4.32 -3.97
CA ALA A 213 -9.35 -5.73 -4.27
C ALA A 213 -10.71 -6.22 -3.75
N ARG A 214 -11.08 -5.81 -2.53
CA ARG A 214 -12.41 -6.09 -1.96
C ARG A 214 -13.53 -5.36 -2.70
N MET A 215 -13.34 -4.10 -3.10
CA MET A 215 -14.34 -3.34 -3.86
C MET A 215 -14.64 -3.98 -5.22
N PHE A 216 -13.64 -4.57 -5.87
CA PHE A 216 -13.81 -5.34 -7.10
C PHE A 216 -14.47 -6.71 -6.86
N GLY A 217 -14.49 -7.21 -5.63
CA GLY A 217 -15.10 -8.46 -5.24
C GLY A 217 -14.17 -9.67 -5.28
N PHE A 218 -12.84 -9.46 -5.32
CA PHE A 218 -11.87 -10.55 -5.23
C PHE A 218 -11.89 -11.23 -3.86
N ASP A 219 -11.56 -12.52 -3.84
CA ASP A 219 -11.13 -13.21 -2.64
C ASP A 219 -9.65 -12.85 -2.38
N ILE A 220 -9.42 -12.09 -1.32
CA ILE A 220 -8.08 -11.57 -1.00
C ILE A 220 -7.10 -12.64 -0.51
N TYR A 221 -7.58 -13.82 -0.15
CA TYR A 221 -6.75 -14.91 0.37
C TYR A 221 -6.19 -15.80 -0.74
N ILE A 222 -6.81 -15.81 -1.93
CA ILE A 222 -6.40 -16.62 -3.07
C ILE A 222 -5.38 -15.81 -3.91
N GLY A 223 -4.12 -16.06 -3.68
CA GLY A 223 -3.01 -15.49 -4.47
C GLY A 223 -2.57 -16.40 -5.60
N ILE A 224 -1.70 -15.86 -6.45
CA ILE A 224 -1.15 -16.52 -7.64
C ILE A 224 0.33 -16.80 -7.43
N TYR A 225 1.14 -15.76 -7.18
CA TYR A 225 2.56 -15.87 -6.92
C TYR A 225 2.86 -16.27 -5.47
N HIS A 226 2.19 -15.62 -4.51
CA HIS A 226 2.25 -16.01 -3.11
C HIS A 226 1.23 -17.12 -2.85
N ARG A 227 1.72 -18.38 -2.73
CA ARG A 227 0.86 -19.55 -2.50
C ARG A 227 0.04 -19.44 -1.22
N LEU A 228 -1.04 -20.18 -1.15
CA LEU A 228 -1.98 -20.20 -0.03
C LEU A 228 -1.27 -20.47 1.30
N TRP A 229 -1.59 -19.65 2.28
CA TRP A 229 -1.16 -19.83 3.67
C TRP A 229 -2.27 -19.37 4.61
N PHE A 230 -2.49 -20.09 5.68
CA PHE A 230 -3.58 -19.80 6.62
C PHE A 230 -3.56 -18.34 7.08
N LYS A 231 -4.69 -17.63 6.92
CA LYS A 231 -4.88 -16.19 7.23
C LYS A 231 -3.98 -15.21 6.44
N ARG A 232 -3.19 -15.66 5.48
CA ARG A 232 -2.42 -14.77 4.62
C ARG A 232 -3.29 -14.23 3.49
N LYS A 233 -3.32 -12.94 3.34
CA LYS A 233 -4.00 -12.27 2.21
C LYS A 233 -3.08 -12.31 0.98
N SER A 234 -2.91 -13.49 0.40
CA SER A 234 -1.91 -13.78 -0.62
C SER A 234 -2.10 -12.94 -1.88
N LEU A 235 -3.35 -12.72 -2.32
CA LEU A 235 -3.62 -11.86 -3.47
C LEU A 235 -3.11 -10.42 -3.25
N ILE A 236 -3.27 -9.89 -2.04
CA ILE A 236 -2.80 -8.53 -1.75
C ILE A 236 -1.28 -8.45 -1.78
N CYS A 237 -0.59 -9.51 -1.32
CA CYS A 237 0.86 -9.61 -1.46
C CYS A 237 1.27 -9.56 -2.93
N ASP A 238 0.56 -10.28 -3.82
CA ASP A 238 0.83 -10.31 -5.25
C ASP A 238 0.58 -8.96 -5.92
N LEU A 239 -0.61 -8.40 -5.70
CA LEU A 239 -1.02 -7.14 -6.31
C LEU A 239 -0.15 -5.94 -5.88
N MET A 240 0.45 -5.97 -4.69
CA MET A 240 1.30 -4.87 -4.24
C MET A 240 2.72 -4.91 -4.82
N GLU A 241 3.21 -6.07 -5.30
CA GLU A 241 4.61 -6.20 -5.73
C GLU A 241 5.03 -5.17 -6.79
N PRO A 242 4.26 -4.94 -7.88
CA PRO A 242 4.62 -3.93 -8.88
C PRO A 242 4.63 -2.50 -8.32
N PHE A 243 3.88 -2.22 -7.26
CA PHE A 243 3.70 -0.86 -6.71
C PHE A 243 4.61 -0.56 -5.51
N ARG A 244 5.40 -1.53 -5.02
CA ARG A 244 6.37 -1.29 -3.92
C ARG A 244 7.31 -0.12 -4.23
N CYS A 245 7.69 0.05 -5.47
CA CYS A 245 8.56 1.13 -5.94
C CYS A 245 8.02 2.54 -5.67
N ILE A 246 6.69 2.71 -5.52
CA ILE A 246 6.09 3.98 -5.11
C ILE A 246 6.56 4.33 -3.68
N ILE A 247 6.53 3.34 -2.80
CA ILE A 247 6.99 3.49 -1.41
C ILE A 247 8.50 3.68 -1.35
N ASP A 248 9.27 2.87 -2.10
CA ASP A 248 10.74 2.96 -2.13
C ASP A 248 11.19 4.36 -2.54
N SER A 249 10.58 4.91 -3.59
CA SER A 249 10.86 6.25 -4.08
C SER A 249 10.53 7.32 -3.04
N GLN A 250 9.37 7.21 -2.39
CA GLN A 250 8.95 8.16 -1.36
C GLN A 250 9.85 8.11 -0.13
N VAL A 251 10.24 6.91 0.32
CA VAL A 251 11.16 6.74 1.46
C VAL A 251 12.51 7.36 1.15
N ARG A 252 13.10 7.03 -0.01
CA ARG A 252 14.38 7.63 -0.42
C ARG A 252 14.32 9.16 -0.46
N LYS A 253 13.24 9.72 -1.05
CA LYS A 253 13.01 11.16 -1.08
C LYS A 253 12.94 11.74 0.33
N ALA A 254 12.17 11.13 1.22
CA ALA A 254 11.93 11.61 2.57
C ALA A 254 13.22 11.64 3.43
N PHE A 255 14.08 10.63 3.32
CA PHE A 255 15.38 10.63 3.99
C PHE A 255 16.34 11.66 3.36
N ASN A 256 16.40 11.76 2.03
CA ASN A 256 17.24 12.74 1.34
C ASN A 256 16.86 14.20 1.66
N THR A 257 15.60 14.49 1.93
CA THR A 257 15.09 15.83 2.26
C THR A 257 14.94 16.07 3.76
N SER A 258 15.40 15.14 4.60
CA SER A 258 15.26 15.19 6.06
C SER A 258 13.79 15.30 6.55
N GLN A 259 12.84 14.89 5.73
CA GLN A 259 11.43 14.74 6.13
C GLN A 259 11.27 13.57 7.10
N CYS A 260 12.05 12.49 6.91
CA CYS A 260 12.21 11.38 7.84
C CYS A 260 13.62 11.43 8.44
N LYS A 261 13.73 11.21 9.75
CA LYS A 261 15.00 11.26 10.50
C LYS A 261 15.08 10.12 11.49
N ASP A 262 16.29 9.74 11.85
CA ASP A 262 16.53 8.71 12.88
C ASP A 262 15.93 9.13 14.23
N SER A 263 15.95 10.44 14.53
CA SER A 263 15.36 11.00 15.74
C SER A 263 13.83 10.87 15.84
N ASP A 264 13.13 10.49 14.76
CA ASP A 264 11.69 10.25 14.76
C ASP A 264 11.31 8.91 15.40
N PHE A 265 12.30 8.08 15.74
CA PHE A 265 12.11 6.74 16.29
C PHE A 265 12.61 6.64 17.73
N ASN A 266 11.96 5.77 18.50
CA ASN A 266 12.44 5.25 19.78
C ASN A 266 13.00 3.85 19.57
N ILE A 267 14.05 3.49 20.30
CA ILE A 267 14.58 2.12 20.30
C ILE A 267 13.95 1.38 21.47
N VAL A 268 13.19 0.33 21.16
CA VAL A 268 12.56 -0.54 22.15
C VAL A 268 12.90 -1.98 21.81
N LYS A 269 13.56 -2.71 22.71
CA LYS A 269 13.98 -4.10 22.49
C LYS A 269 14.76 -4.31 21.18
N ASN A 270 15.67 -3.40 20.87
CA ASN A 270 16.46 -3.35 19.63
C ASN A 270 15.64 -3.15 18.34
N GLU A 271 14.38 -2.73 18.44
CA GLU A 271 13.55 -2.33 17.31
C GLU A 271 13.35 -0.81 17.27
N TYR A 272 13.39 -0.23 16.08
CA TYR A 272 13.06 1.17 15.83
C TYR A 272 11.55 1.33 15.68
N ILE A 273 10.93 1.95 16.68
CA ILE A 273 9.49 2.19 16.75
C ILE A 273 9.23 3.68 16.50
N LEU A 274 8.43 4.00 15.51
CA LEU A 274 8.04 5.38 15.20
C LEU A 274 7.36 6.02 16.42
N LYS A 275 7.77 7.24 16.76
CA LYS A 275 7.16 8.04 17.83
C LYS A 275 5.70 8.36 17.51
N ILE A 276 4.84 8.34 18.49
CA ILE A 276 3.38 8.52 18.32
C ILE A 276 3.07 9.87 17.67
N GLU A 277 3.74 10.94 18.09
CA GLU A 277 3.59 12.29 17.53
C GLU A 277 3.94 12.39 16.04
N LYS A 278 4.77 11.48 15.53
CA LYS A 278 5.18 11.41 14.11
C LYS A 278 4.24 10.57 13.24
N ASN A 279 3.39 9.77 13.85
CA ASN A 279 2.53 8.84 13.12
C ASN A 279 1.68 9.55 12.05
N LYS A 280 1.12 10.71 12.39
CA LYS A 280 0.29 11.50 11.47
C LYS A 280 1.06 11.96 10.23
N ASP A 281 2.31 12.40 10.40
CA ASP A 281 3.14 12.92 9.31
C ASP A 281 3.54 11.79 8.34
N TYR A 282 3.96 10.64 8.89
CA TYR A 282 4.32 9.47 8.10
C TYR A 282 3.12 8.87 7.37
N CYS A 283 1.97 8.76 8.04
CA CYS A 283 0.73 8.33 7.40
C CYS A 283 0.35 9.26 6.25
N LYS A 284 0.34 10.57 6.50
CA LYS A 284 0.02 11.57 5.48
C LYS A 284 0.95 11.45 4.27
N MET A 285 2.25 11.39 4.50
CA MET A 285 3.27 11.28 3.46
C MET A 285 3.01 10.11 2.50
N PHE A 286 2.70 8.92 3.04
CA PHE A 286 2.47 7.74 2.22
C PHE A 286 1.09 7.74 1.55
N TYR A 287 0.04 8.14 2.27
CA TYR A 287 -1.29 8.21 1.67
C TYR A 287 -1.36 9.28 0.57
N ASP A 288 -0.72 10.42 0.73
CA ASP A 288 -0.70 11.49 -0.28
C ASP A 288 -0.12 10.95 -1.61
N VAL A 289 1.01 10.22 -1.57
CA VAL A 289 1.59 9.66 -2.80
C VAL A 289 0.73 8.55 -3.41
N LEU A 290 0.09 7.71 -2.60
CA LEU A 290 -0.78 6.64 -3.11
C LEU A 290 -2.07 7.21 -3.72
N VAL A 291 -2.67 8.21 -3.08
CA VAL A 291 -3.86 8.89 -3.62
C VAL A 291 -3.54 9.59 -4.93
N LEU A 292 -2.38 10.25 -5.03
CA LEU A 292 -1.91 10.87 -6.27
C LEU A 292 -1.72 9.85 -7.41
N ARG A 293 -1.26 8.65 -7.07
CA ARG A 293 -0.97 7.57 -8.01
C ARG A 293 -2.10 6.53 -8.15
N LYS A 294 -3.31 6.86 -7.65
CA LYS A 294 -4.43 5.90 -7.67
C LYS A 294 -4.75 5.36 -9.08
N SER A 295 -4.66 6.20 -10.11
CA SER A 295 -4.94 5.79 -11.50
C SER A 295 -3.87 4.88 -12.10
N ASP A 296 -2.66 4.83 -11.52
CA ASP A 296 -1.62 3.89 -11.94
C ASP A 296 -1.79 2.53 -11.25
N ILE A 297 -2.49 2.52 -10.09
CA ILE A 297 -2.68 1.33 -9.26
C ILE A 297 -3.96 0.58 -9.67
N PHE A 298 -4.96 1.29 -10.15
CA PHE A 298 -6.30 0.80 -10.50
C PHE A 298 -6.68 1.08 -11.94
#